data_bace2437247df50f0667399ba3e4fe13
#
_entry.id   bace2437247df50f0667399ba3e4fe13
#
_cell.length_a   1.000
_cell.length_b   1.000
_cell.length_c   1.000
_cell.angle_alpha   90.00
_cell.angle_beta   90.00
_cell.angle_gamma   90.00
#
_symmetry.space_group_name_H-M   'P 1'
#
loop_
_entity.id
_entity.type
_entity.pdbx_description
1 polymer ?
#
loop_
_entity_poly.entity_id
_entity_poly.type
_entity_poly.pdbx_seq_one_letter_code
_entity_poly.pdbx_strand_id
1 'polypeptide(L)'
;PEGHQFFAGPLDDVAPGEDTYSSLQQQSQFCAPCHFGMFWDTPIYNSFGEWLESPYSDTKTGKTCQDCHMPSGQNDHFALMDVGGETRDPMTIFSHRMPGAEDEVLLQNAVTLTVDAQRIGRQVVVETTILNDLTGHHVPTDSPLRQMILLVQVTDSKGMTLEQLEGPVIPEEGGVGNPKDGFYAGQPGQVYAKQLRELWTEVTPTGAYWNPTSILSDNRIPAMESDTTRYVFATTGITEYSDITVSVKLLFRRAFIELMIQKGWQAPDIMMESDTLVIP
;
A
#
# COMPACT_ATOMS: atom_id res chain seq x y z
N PRO A 1 14.04 -32.76 -21.38
CA PRO A 1 14.54 -33.19 -22.70
C PRO A 1 14.66 -31.98 -23.63
N GLU A 2 15.66 -31.98 -24.48
CA GLU A 2 15.84 -30.90 -25.48
C GLU A 2 14.61 -30.80 -26.38
N GLY A 3 14.01 -29.63 -26.51
CA GLY A 3 12.88 -29.37 -27.38
C GLY A 3 11.48 -29.61 -26.80
N HIS A 4 11.37 -30.04 -25.55
CA HIS A 4 10.06 -30.17 -24.88
C HIS A 4 9.82 -29.01 -23.91
N GLN A 5 8.67 -28.37 -24.00
CA GLN A 5 8.16 -27.47 -22.99
C GLN A 5 7.31 -28.25 -22.01
N PHE A 6 7.51 -27.99 -20.72
CA PHE A 6 6.66 -28.51 -19.66
C PHE A 6 5.89 -27.34 -19.05
N PHE A 7 4.59 -27.50 -18.97
CA PHE A 7 3.73 -26.57 -18.25
C PHE A 7 3.39 -27.16 -16.90
N ALA A 8 3.56 -26.39 -15.84
CA ALA A 8 3.12 -26.77 -14.51
C ALA A 8 1.89 -25.94 -14.14
N GLY A 9 0.84 -26.61 -13.67
CA GLY A 9 -0.43 -25.98 -13.31
C GLY A 9 -0.95 -26.44 -11.94
N PRO A 10 -1.92 -25.71 -11.37
CA PRO A 10 -2.49 -25.99 -10.06
C PRO A 10 -3.53 -27.11 -10.08
N LEU A 11 -3.96 -27.60 -11.25
CA LEU A 11 -5.01 -28.60 -11.39
C LEU A 11 -4.41 -29.98 -11.61
N ASP A 12 -4.90 -30.99 -10.88
CA ASP A 12 -4.45 -32.38 -10.99
C ASP A 12 -5.30 -33.14 -12.04
N ASP A 13 -5.37 -32.59 -13.24
CA ASP A 13 -6.13 -33.11 -14.37
C ASP A 13 -5.36 -33.08 -15.69
N VAL A 14 -4.03 -33.08 -15.59
CA VAL A 14 -3.11 -32.95 -16.70
C VAL A 14 -2.98 -34.21 -17.54
N ALA A 15 -2.73 -34.05 -18.83
CA ALA A 15 -2.48 -35.17 -19.73
C ALA A 15 -1.14 -35.86 -19.40
N PRO A 16 -1.10 -37.21 -19.31
CA PRO A 16 0.15 -37.91 -19.03
C PRO A 16 1.24 -37.62 -20.07
N GLY A 17 2.40 -37.15 -19.62
CA GLY A 17 3.62 -36.98 -20.41
C GLY A 17 3.81 -35.61 -21.06
N GLU A 18 2.85 -34.67 -20.96
CA GLU A 18 2.95 -33.33 -21.55
C GLU A 18 3.01 -32.23 -20.52
N ASP A 19 2.16 -32.29 -19.50
CA ASP A 19 2.04 -31.27 -18.47
C ASP A 19 2.30 -31.85 -17.07
N THR A 20 2.44 -31.00 -16.09
CA THR A 20 2.75 -31.40 -14.73
C THR A 20 1.84 -30.67 -13.74
N TYR A 21 1.18 -31.43 -12.87
CA TYR A 21 0.53 -30.89 -11.70
C TYR A 21 1.58 -30.42 -10.68
N SER A 22 1.37 -29.24 -10.14
CA SER A 22 2.18 -28.70 -9.04
C SER A 22 1.30 -28.01 -8.01
N SER A 23 1.11 -28.64 -6.86
CA SER A 23 0.40 -28.05 -5.73
C SER A 23 1.05 -26.78 -5.20
N LEU A 24 2.35 -26.56 -5.47
CA LEU A 24 3.08 -25.33 -5.08
C LEU A 24 2.44 -24.08 -5.69
N GLN A 25 1.84 -24.19 -6.87
CA GLN A 25 1.23 -23.06 -7.55
C GLN A 25 -0.01 -22.50 -6.85
N GLN A 26 -0.60 -23.26 -5.94
CA GLN A 26 -1.71 -22.82 -5.08
C GLN A 26 -1.24 -22.27 -3.72
N GLN A 27 0.05 -22.20 -3.49
CA GLN A 27 0.64 -21.82 -2.20
C GLN A 27 1.42 -20.52 -2.32
N SER A 28 1.38 -19.70 -1.27
CA SER A 28 2.15 -18.45 -1.19
C SER A 28 3.66 -18.65 -1.40
N GLN A 29 4.19 -19.85 -1.08
CA GLN A 29 5.59 -20.23 -1.30
C GLN A 29 6.01 -20.12 -2.77
N PHE A 30 5.07 -20.20 -3.71
CA PHE A 30 5.33 -19.97 -5.13
C PHE A 30 5.82 -18.52 -5.39
N CYS A 31 5.36 -17.56 -4.60
CA CYS A 31 5.72 -16.14 -4.74
C CYS A 31 7.04 -15.78 -4.04
N ALA A 32 7.47 -16.61 -3.07
CA ALA A 32 8.65 -16.34 -2.24
C ALA A 32 9.95 -16.06 -3.01
N PRO A 33 10.31 -16.76 -4.11
CA PRO A 33 11.56 -16.50 -4.82
C PRO A 33 11.77 -15.06 -5.28
N CYS A 34 10.67 -14.32 -5.52
CA CYS A 34 10.70 -12.91 -5.92
C CYS A 34 10.32 -11.96 -4.79
N HIS A 35 9.52 -12.41 -3.82
CA HIS A 35 8.95 -11.58 -2.77
C HIS A 35 9.52 -11.85 -1.36
N PHE A 36 10.71 -12.48 -1.31
CA PHE A 36 11.48 -12.72 -0.09
C PHE A 36 12.97 -12.47 -0.36
N GLY A 37 13.28 -11.23 -0.77
CA GLY A 37 14.60 -10.82 -1.24
C GLY A 37 15.38 -10.00 -0.22
N MET A 38 16.59 -10.47 0.12
CA MET A 38 17.56 -9.76 0.93
C MET A 38 18.70 -9.26 0.05
N PHE A 39 19.10 -8.00 0.23
CA PHE A 39 20.21 -7.36 -0.44
C PHE A 39 21.12 -6.72 0.62
N TRP A 40 22.38 -7.10 0.67
CA TRP A 40 23.33 -6.57 1.65
C TRP A 40 22.84 -6.70 3.11
N ASP A 41 22.28 -7.86 3.45
CA ASP A 41 21.63 -8.16 4.73
C ASP A 41 20.41 -7.26 5.07
N THR A 42 19.89 -6.51 4.08
CA THR A 42 18.71 -5.67 4.21
C THR A 42 17.53 -6.34 3.51
N PRO A 43 16.38 -6.57 4.19
CA PRO A 43 15.18 -7.09 3.57
C PRO A 43 14.52 -6.01 2.72
N ILE A 44 14.60 -6.15 1.40
CA ILE A 44 14.05 -5.19 0.44
C ILE A 44 12.65 -5.62 0.01
N TYR A 45 12.55 -6.73 -0.72
CA TYR A 45 11.29 -7.34 -1.14
C TYR A 45 10.93 -8.43 -0.13
N ASN A 46 10.07 -8.12 0.83
CA ASN A 46 9.81 -8.99 1.98
C ASN A 46 8.32 -9.27 2.23
N SER A 47 7.46 -9.03 1.25
CA SER A 47 6.02 -9.25 1.45
C SER A 47 5.67 -10.70 1.81
N PHE A 48 6.45 -11.69 1.33
CA PHE A 48 6.29 -13.08 1.75
C PHE A 48 6.69 -13.29 3.23
N GLY A 49 7.79 -12.69 3.69
CA GLY A 49 8.20 -12.75 5.10
C GLY A 49 7.19 -12.06 6.02
N GLU A 50 6.71 -10.88 5.63
CA GLU A 50 5.67 -10.14 6.33
C GLU A 50 4.36 -10.95 6.41
N TRP A 51 4.00 -11.66 5.33
CA TRP A 51 2.86 -12.56 5.29
C TRP A 51 3.04 -13.76 6.23
N LEU A 52 4.24 -14.37 6.29
CA LEU A 52 4.52 -15.48 7.20
C LEU A 52 4.33 -15.10 8.68
N GLU A 53 4.59 -13.85 9.04
CA GLU A 53 4.43 -13.31 10.39
C GLU A 53 2.99 -12.88 10.69
N SER A 54 2.11 -12.85 9.69
CA SER A 54 0.72 -12.44 9.82
C SER A 54 -0.22 -13.61 10.09
N PRO A 55 -1.43 -13.36 10.65
CA PRO A 55 -2.48 -14.39 10.75
C PRO A 55 -2.93 -14.96 9.41
N TYR A 56 -2.66 -14.28 8.30
CA TYR A 56 -3.00 -14.74 6.95
C TYR A 56 -2.18 -15.97 6.52
N SER A 57 -1.06 -16.28 7.19
CA SER A 57 -0.28 -17.50 6.92
C SER A 57 -0.85 -18.77 7.56
N ASP A 58 -1.88 -18.65 8.40
CA ASP A 58 -2.53 -19.81 9.00
C ASP A 58 -3.15 -20.71 7.93
N THR A 59 -2.81 -22.00 7.95
CA THR A 59 -3.21 -22.95 6.89
C THR A 59 -4.70 -23.30 6.88
N LYS A 60 -5.47 -22.92 7.89
CA LYS A 60 -6.90 -23.24 8.00
C LYS A 60 -7.79 -22.02 7.79
N THR A 61 -7.36 -20.86 8.26
CA THR A 61 -8.17 -19.64 8.30
C THR A 61 -7.55 -18.48 7.54
N GLY A 62 -6.30 -18.65 7.09
CA GLY A 62 -5.56 -17.63 6.36
C GLY A 62 -5.96 -17.51 4.89
N LYS A 63 -5.22 -16.68 4.17
CA LYS A 63 -5.34 -16.48 2.74
C LYS A 63 -3.96 -16.53 2.10
N THR A 64 -3.88 -17.14 0.93
CA THR A 64 -2.65 -17.15 0.13
C THR A 64 -2.48 -15.84 -0.64
N CYS A 65 -1.28 -15.62 -1.18
CA CYS A 65 -1.03 -14.51 -2.09
C CYS A 65 -1.98 -14.54 -3.29
N GLN A 66 -2.24 -15.74 -3.81
CA GLN A 66 -3.11 -15.99 -4.96
C GLN A 66 -4.56 -15.57 -4.69
N ASP A 67 -5.07 -15.76 -3.46
CA ASP A 67 -6.45 -15.41 -3.11
C ASP A 67 -6.77 -13.92 -3.31
N CYS A 68 -5.78 -13.06 -3.14
CA CYS A 68 -5.92 -11.61 -3.31
C CYS A 68 -5.38 -11.12 -4.66
N HIS A 69 -4.22 -11.65 -5.10
CA HIS A 69 -3.52 -11.15 -6.28
C HIS A 69 -3.79 -11.90 -7.57
N MET A 70 -4.49 -13.04 -7.51
CA MET A 70 -4.88 -13.83 -8.67
C MET A 70 -6.38 -14.19 -8.62
N PRO A 71 -7.29 -13.20 -8.69
CA PRO A 71 -8.72 -13.45 -8.56
C PRO A 71 -9.22 -14.41 -9.64
N SER A 72 -10.07 -15.34 -9.23
CA SER A 72 -10.73 -16.33 -10.09
C SER A 72 -12.09 -15.86 -10.60
N GLY A 73 -12.74 -16.64 -11.45
CA GLY A 73 -14.14 -16.43 -11.87
C GLY A 73 -14.33 -15.51 -13.06
N GLN A 74 -13.26 -15.07 -13.72
CA GLN A 74 -13.37 -14.14 -14.86
C GLN A 74 -13.46 -14.85 -16.22
N ASN A 75 -12.92 -16.05 -16.35
CA ASN A 75 -12.88 -16.81 -17.59
C ASN A 75 -13.31 -18.27 -17.32
N ASP A 76 -13.77 -18.96 -18.35
CA ASP A 76 -14.15 -20.37 -18.31
C ASP A 76 -13.20 -21.27 -19.13
N HIS A 77 -12.09 -20.75 -19.61
CA HIS A 77 -11.08 -21.50 -20.37
C HIS A 77 -9.70 -20.84 -20.28
N PHE A 78 -8.63 -21.63 -20.41
CA PHE A 78 -7.24 -21.16 -20.49
C PHE A 78 -6.81 -20.86 -21.92
N ALA A 79 -7.25 -21.66 -22.87
CA ALA A 79 -6.98 -21.52 -24.29
C ALA A 79 -8.29 -21.35 -25.06
N LEU A 80 -8.21 -20.73 -26.23
CA LEU A 80 -9.38 -20.58 -27.08
C LEU A 80 -9.91 -21.94 -27.53
N MET A 81 -11.22 -22.08 -27.59
CA MET A 81 -11.90 -23.36 -27.89
C MET A 81 -11.53 -23.90 -29.30
N ASP A 82 -11.28 -23.02 -30.26
CA ASP A 82 -10.89 -23.38 -31.65
C ASP A 82 -9.45 -23.90 -31.78
N VAL A 83 -8.62 -23.73 -30.74
CA VAL A 83 -7.24 -24.25 -30.68
C VAL A 83 -7.08 -25.34 -29.61
N GLY A 84 -8.19 -25.98 -29.20
CA GLY A 84 -8.16 -27.11 -28.28
C GLY A 84 -8.42 -26.73 -26.81
N GLY A 85 -8.94 -25.52 -26.55
CA GLY A 85 -9.39 -25.14 -25.22
C GLY A 85 -10.59 -25.97 -24.76
N GLU A 86 -10.72 -26.15 -23.45
CA GLU A 86 -11.84 -26.81 -22.80
C GLU A 86 -12.51 -25.87 -21.82
N THR A 87 -13.84 -25.98 -21.71
CA THR A 87 -14.61 -25.23 -20.71
C THR A 87 -14.37 -25.83 -19.33
N ARG A 88 -14.08 -24.96 -18.36
CA ARG A 88 -13.86 -25.30 -16.95
C ARG A 88 -14.74 -24.44 -16.05
N ASP A 89 -14.88 -24.85 -14.80
CA ASP A 89 -15.48 -24.00 -13.78
C ASP A 89 -14.65 -22.71 -13.64
N PRO A 90 -15.23 -21.53 -13.89
CA PRO A 90 -14.52 -20.26 -13.78
C PRO A 90 -13.81 -20.05 -12.44
N MET A 91 -14.34 -20.61 -11.36
CA MET A 91 -13.73 -20.51 -10.03
C MET A 91 -12.40 -21.27 -9.90
N THR A 92 -12.08 -22.16 -10.84
CA THR A 92 -10.79 -22.87 -10.90
C THR A 92 -9.77 -22.20 -11.78
N ILE A 93 -10.13 -21.10 -12.45
CA ILE A 93 -9.25 -20.34 -13.36
C ILE A 93 -8.86 -19.03 -12.73
N PHE A 94 -7.57 -18.88 -12.42
CA PHE A 94 -7.01 -17.73 -11.76
C PHE A 94 -6.45 -16.72 -12.76
N SER A 95 -6.71 -15.43 -12.51
CA SER A 95 -6.20 -14.33 -13.33
C SER A 95 -4.70 -14.14 -13.10
N HIS A 96 -3.94 -13.95 -14.18
CA HIS A 96 -2.53 -13.56 -14.13
C HIS A 96 -2.33 -12.03 -14.20
N ARG A 97 -3.38 -11.23 -13.97
CA ARG A 97 -3.27 -9.75 -13.97
C ARG A 97 -2.43 -9.23 -12.82
N MET A 98 -2.37 -9.99 -11.71
CA MET A 98 -1.57 -9.66 -10.53
C MET A 98 -1.78 -8.20 -10.06
N PRO A 99 -3.02 -7.79 -9.71
CA PRO A 99 -3.28 -6.44 -9.23
C PRO A 99 -2.33 -6.09 -8.07
N GLY A 100 -1.86 -4.86 -8.05
CA GLY A 100 -0.87 -4.41 -7.06
C GLY A 100 -0.85 -2.89 -6.94
N ALA A 101 0.34 -2.30 -6.89
CA ALA A 101 0.59 -0.88 -6.61
C ALA A 101 -0.03 0.13 -7.61
N GLU A 102 -0.71 -0.33 -8.65
CA GLU A 102 -1.41 0.51 -9.64
C GLU A 102 -2.91 0.22 -9.71
N ASP A 103 -3.37 -0.77 -8.96
CA ASP A 103 -4.78 -1.17 -8.95
C ASP A 103 -5.53 -0.38 -7.87
N GLU A 104 -6.35 0.59 -8.31
CA GLU A 104 -7.12 1.45 -7.40
C GLU A 104 -8.08 0.65 -6.52
N VAL A 105 -8.72 -0.39 -7.08
CA VAL A 105 -9.69 -1.21 -6.33
C VAL A 105 -9.00 -2.00 -5.22
N LEU A 106 -7.82 -2.57 -5.52
CA LEU A 106 -7.04 -3.29 -4.50
C LEU A 106 -6.57 -2.33 -3.40
N LEU A 107 -6.08 -1.15 -3.77
CA LEU A 107 -5.57 -0.16 -2.82
C LEU A 107 -6.68 0.44 -1.94
N GLN A 108 -7.88 0.67 -2.49
CA GLN A 108 -9.07 1.13 -1.75
C GLN A 108 -9.63 0.07 -0.79
N ASN A 109 -9.21 -1.19 -0.93
CA ASN A 109 -9.59 -2.28 -0.05
C ASN A 109 -8.38 -2.82 0.74
N ALA A 110 -7.37 -2.01 0.97
CA ALA A 110 -6.15 -2.47 1.65
C ALA A 110 -6.17 -2.21 3.17
N VAL A 111 -6.77 -1.12 3.61
CA VAL A 111 -6.77 -0.66 5.01
C VAL A 111 -8.11 -0.02 5.34
N THR A 112 -8.38 0.13 6.63
CA THR A 112 -9.54 0.89 7.14
C THR A 112 -9.06 2.18 7.81
N LEU A 113 -9.57 3.33 7.38
CA LEU A 113 -9.35 4.63 8.00
C LEU A 113 -10.52 5.00 8.90
N THR A 114 -10.24 5.38 10.15
CA THR A 114 -11.20 5.95 11.07
C THR A 114 -10.75 7.35 11.49
N VAL A 115 -11.67 8.30 11.47
CA VAL A 115 -11.43 9.68 11.87
C VAL A 115 -12.40 10.08 12.96
N ASP A 116 -11.87 10.60 14.06
CA ASP A 116 -12.65 11.27 15.12
C ASP A 116 -12.20 12.72 15.23
N ALA A 117 -13.15 13.63 15.41
CA ALA A 117 -12.84 15.04 15.51
C ALA A 117 -13.80 15.73 16.51
N GLN A 118 -13.23 16.53 17.39
CA GLN A 118 -14.02 17.28 18.38
C GLN A 118 -13.46 18.67 18.62
N ARG A 119 -14.35 19.60 18.90
CA ARG A 119 -13.98 20.95 19.36
C ARG A 119 -13.86 20.95 20.87
N ILE A 120 -12.73 21.37 21.38
CA ILE A 120 -12.44 21.49 22.82
C ILE A 120 -11.96 22.90 23.10
N GLY A 121 -12.85 23.75 23.61
CA GLY A 121 -12.56 25.14 23.86
C GLY A 121 -12.17 25.90 22.58
N ARG A 122 -10.93 26.38 22.50
CA ARG A 122 -10.40 27.09 21.33
C ARG A 122 -9.54 26.21 20.44
N GLN A 123 -9.76 24.92 20.45
CA GLN A 123 -9.00 23.96 19.65
C GLN A 123 -9.95 22.96 18.99
N VAL A 124 -9.50 22.43 17.86
CA VAL A 124 -10.05 21.21 17.27
C VAL A 124 -9.02 20.10 17.45
N VAL A 125 -9.43 19.02 18.04
CA VAL A 125 -8.64 17.79 18.17
C VAL A 125 -9.13 16.82 17.14
N VAL A 126 -8.23 16.31 16.31
CA VAL A 126 -8.48 15.27 15.30
C VAL A 126 -7.64 14.06 15.66
N GLU A 127 -8.26 12.90 15.72
CA GLU A 127 -7.58 11.63 15.87
C GLU A 127 -7.86 10.77 14.64
N THR A 128 -6.82 10.21 14.05
CA THR A 128 -6.92 9.34 12.89
C THR A 128 -6.32 7.99 13.22
N THR A 129 -7.01 6.93 12.88
CA THR A 129 -6.52 5.55 13.03
C THR A 129 -6.56 4.87 11.68
N ILE A 130 -5.42 4.31 11.26
CA ILE A 130 -5.30 3.47 10.08
C ILE A 130 -5.07 2.05 10.59
N LEU A 131 -5.98 1.14 10.24
CA LEU A 131 -5.91 -0.28 10.57
C LEU A 131 -5.60 -1.07 9.28
N ASN A 132 -4.52 -1.84 9.29
CA ASN A 132 -4.19 -2.77 8.21
C ASN A 132 -4.89 -4.11 8.42
N ASP A 133 -6.19 -4.15 8.21
CA ASP A 133 -7.06 -5.32 8.43
C ASP A 133 -7.34 -6.15 7.17
N LEU A 134 -7.00 -5.62 6.00
CA LEU A 134 -7.40 -6.23 4.72
C LEU A 134 -6.21 -6.72 3.89
N THR A 135 -4.96 -6.52 4.35
CA THR A 135 -3.77 -7.07 3.69
C THR A 135 -3.01 -8.04 4.59
N GLY A 136 -2.39 -9.05 3.98
CA GLY A 136 -1.61 -10.05 4.70
C GLY A 136 -0.13 -9.68 4.92
N HIS A 137 0.27 -8.46 4.64
CA HIS A 137 1.65 -7.96 4.72
C HIS A 137 1.64 -6.49 5.16
N HIS A 138 2.79 -5.88 5.34
CA HIS A 138 2.88 -4.45 5.67
C HIS A 138 2.27 -3.57 4.57
N VAL A 139 1.78 -2.39 4.93
CA VAL A 139 1.32 -1.37 3.98
C VAL A 139 2.08 -0.07 4.22
N PRO A 140 2.74 0.46 3.15
CA PRO A 140 3.06 -0.18 1.87
C PRO A 140 4.08 -1.31 2.01
N THR A 141 4.19 -2.22 1.03
CA THR A 141 5.14 -3.34 1.10
C THR A 141 6.12 -3.36 -0.07
N ASP A 142 7.09 -4.28 -0.01
CA ASP A 142 8.14 -4.56 -0.99
C ASP A 142 9.00 -3.33 -1.33
N SER A 143 8.75 -2.72 -2.48
CA SER A 143 9.62 -1.67 -3.01
C SER A 143 9.81 -0.50 -2.02
N PRO A 144 11.06 -0.13 -1.69
CA PRO A 144 11.36 0.98 -0.79
C PRO A 144 11.05 2.36 -1.41
N LEU A 145 10.55 2.39 -2.64
CA LEU A 145 10.11 3.62 -3.30
C LEU A 145 8.72 4.05 -2.83
N ARG A 146 7.90 3.09 -2.35
CA ARG A 146 6.48 3.28 -2.05
C ARG A 146 6.28 4.06 -0.77
N GLN A 147 5.28 4.94 -0.80
CA GLN A 147 4.82 5.69 0.36
C GLN A 147 3.31 5.58 0.48
N MET A 148 2.80 5.54 1.72
CA MET A 148 1.42 5.83 2.04
C MET A 148 1.41 7.15 2.81
N ILE A 149 0.59 8.12 2.39
CA ILE A 149 0.62 9.50 2.87
C ILE A 149 -0.75 9.85 3.45
N LEU A 150 -0.78 10.10 4.75
CA LEU A 150 -1.95 10.65 5.45
C LEU A 150 -1.87 12.17 5.40
N LEU A 151 -2.94 12.80 4.94
CA LEU A 151 -3.11 14.27 4.92
C LEU A 151 -4.28 14.64 5.82
N VAL A 152 -4.08 15.61 6.71
CA VAL A 152 -5.13 16.12 7.59
C VAL A 152 -5.27 17.63 7.34
N GLN A 153 -6.45 18.06 6.93
CA GLN A 153 -6.75 19.46 6.69
C GLN A 153 -7.98 19.86 7.51
N VAL A 154 -7.86 20.97 8.21
CA VAL A 154 -8.96 21.56 8.97
C VAL A 154 -9.22 22.97 8.47
N THR A 155 -10.47 23.27 8.12
CA THR A 155 -10.86 24.58 7.57
C THR A 155 -12.07 25.15 8.30
N ASP A 156 -12.15 26.48 8.35
CA ASP A 156 -13.34 27.18 8.82
C ASP A 156 -14.47 27.18 7.77
N SER A 157 -15.61 27.74 8.14
CA SER A 157 -16.80 27.88 7.27
C SER A 157 -16.57 28.73 6.01
N LYS A 158 -15.45 29.45 5.93
CA LYS A 158 -15.02 30.22 4.75
C LYS A 158 -14.00 29.49 3.90
N GLY A 159 -13.62 28.28 4.29
CA GLY A 159 -12.59 27.47 3.63
C GLY A 159 -11.14 27.90 3.96
N MET A 160 -10.93 28.71 4.99
CA MET A 160 -9.59 29.09 5.45
C MET A 160 -9.00 27.97 6.32
N THR A 161 -7.78 27.53 5.99
CA THR A 161 -7.08 26.48 6.75
C THR A 161 -6.72 27.00 8.15
N LEU A 162 -6.98 26.17 9.17
CA LEU A 162 -6.62 26.43 10.55
C LEU A 162 -5.15 26.08 10.81
N GLU A 163 -4.54 26.85 11.71
CA GLU A 163 -3.16 26.63 12.15
C GLU A 163 -3.06 25.34 12.98
N GLN A 164 -2.14 24.46 12.61
CA GLN A 164 -1.79 23.30 13.44
C GLN A 164 -0.95 23.74 14.64
N LEU A 165 -1.34 23.31 15.83
CA LEU A 165 -0.63 23.55 17.09
C LEU A 165 0.22 22.35 17.52
N GLU A 166 -0.32 21.15 17.33
CA GLU A 166 0.30 19.87 17.74
C GLU A 166 0.01 18.79 16.69
N GLY A 167 0.87 17.78 16.67
CA GLY A 167 0.76 16.61 15.81
C GLY A 167 1.87 16.53 14.78
N PRO A 168 2.00 15.41 14.10
CA PRO A 168 3.02 15.22 13.07
C PRO A 168 2.77 16.10 11.86
N VAL A 169 3.88 16.46 11.20
CA VAL A 169 3.89 17.10 9.88
C VAL A 169 4.63 16.22 8.91
N ILE A 170 4.19 16.22 7.67
CA ILE A 170 4.83 15.46 6.60
C ILE A 170 6.28 15.95 6.42
N PRO A 171 7.27 15.05 6.51
CA PRO A 171 8.67 15.39 6.33
C PRO A 171 9.01 15.69 4.86
N GLU A 172 10.26 16.11 4.60
CA GLU A 172 10.71 16.48 3.25
C GLU A 172 10.52 15.37 2.22
N GLU A 173 10.58 14.12 2.62
CA GLU A 173 10.34 12.93 1.76
C GLU A 173 8.92 12.86 1.20
N GLY A 174 7.97 13.61 1.77
CA GLY A 174 6.65 13.81 1.18
C GLY A 174 6.64 14.76 -0.02
N GLY A 175 7.80 15.36 -0.31
CA GLY A 175 8.03 16.28 -1.42
C GLY A 175 7.95 17.75 -1.01
N VAL A 176 9.00 18.52 -1.35
CA VAL A 176 9.09 19.96 -1.06
C VAL A 176 8.60 20.76 -2.26
N GLY A 177 7.47 21.46 -2.12
CA GLY A 177 6.89 22.23 -3.21
C GLY A 177 5.43 22.62 -2.98
N ASN A 178 4.68 22.73 -4.07
CA ASN A 178 3.27 23.11 -4.00
C ASN A 178 2.39 21.86 -3.73
N PRO A 179 1.55 21.85 -2.66
CA PRO A 179 0.68 20.71 -2.35
C PRO A 179 -0.30 20.34 -3.46
N LYS A 180 -0.68 21.26 -4.34
CA LYS A 180 -1.56 20.98 -5.50
C LYS A 180 -0.89 20.11 -6.55
N ASP A 181 0.44 20.06 -6.54
CA ASP A 181 1.25 19.28 -7.47
C ASP A 181 1.80 18.00 -6.82
N GLY A 182 1.29 17.65 -5.61
CA GLY A 182 1.69 16.43 -4.90
C GLY A 182 2.88 16.60 -3.95
N PHE A 183 3.30 17.83 -3.66
CA PHE A 183 4.40 18.11 -2.74
C PHE A 183 3.83 18.45 -1.35
N TYR A 184 3.87 17.50 -0.43
CA TYR A 184 3.13 17.60 0.83
C TYR A 184 3.99 17.93 2.06
N ALA A 185 5.31 18.09 1.93
CA ALA A 185 6.19 18.44 3.04
C ALA A 185 5.69 19.68 3.79
N GLY A 186 5.67 19.59 5.12
CA GLY A 186 5.19 20.65 5.99
C GLY A 186 3.67 20.70 6.19
N GLN A 187 2.89 19.90 5.47
CA GLN A 187 1.45 19.78 5.73
C GLN A 187 1.18 18.89 6.96
N PRO A 188 0.07 19.13 7.71
CA PRO A 188 -0.36 18.21 8.76
C PRO A 188 -0.61 16.81 8.18
N GLY A 189 0.05 15.79 8.74
CA GLY A 189 -0.05 14.44 8.22
C GLY A 189 1.13 13.55 8.58
N GLN A 190 1.17 12.36 7.99
CA GLN A 190 2.17 11.33 8.24
C GLN A 190 2.55 10.63 6.94
N VAL A 191 3.82 10.24 6.80
CA VAL A 191 4.28 9.35 5.72
C VAL A 191 4.64 8.00 6.31
N TYR A 192 4.10 6.94 5.73
CA TYR A 192 4.43 5.55 6.04
C TYR A 192 5.26 4.97 4.92
N ALA A 193 6.47 4.54 5.23
CA ALA A 193 7.43 4.03 4.26
C ALA A 193 8.54 3.22 4.94
N LYS A 194 9.15 2.33 4.17
CA LYS A 194 10.47 1.80 4.48
C LYS A 194 11.51 2.64 3.74
N GLN A 195 12.25 3.44 4.47
CA GLN A 195 13.26 4.35 3.90
C GLN A 195 14.63 3.70 3.96
N LEU A 196 15.32 3.67 2.83
CA LEU A 196 16.69 3.20 2.75
C LEU A 196 17.66 4.37 2.64
N ARG A 197 18.84 4.19 3.24
CA ARG A 197 20.03 4.99 3.05
C ARG A 197 21.10 4.19 2.33
N GLU A 198 21.65 4.72 1.27
CA GLU A 198 22.79 4.15 0.58
C GLU A 198 24.07 4.43 1.38
N LEU A 199 24.88 3.38 1.64
CA LEU A 199 26.00 3.47 2.59
C LEU A 199 27.24 4.17 2.03
N TRP A 200 27.39 4.28 0.73
CA TRP A 200 28.55 4.93 0.11
C TRP A 200 28.38 6.44 -0.05
N THR A 201 27.17 6.87 -0.40
CA THR A 201 26.88 8.28 -0.69
C THR A 201 26.03 8.95 0.38
N GLU A 202 25.49 8.15 1.31
CA GLU A 202 24.53 8.55 2.35
C GLU A 202 23.22 9.16 1.80
N VAL A 203 22.95 8.98 0.51
CA VAL A 203 21.70 9.44 -0.13
C VAL A 203 20.50 8.75 0.51
N THR A 204 19.50 9.53 0.90
CA THR A 204 18.23 9.09 1.45
C THR A 204 17.11 10.04 1.02
N PRO A 205 15.89 9.55 0.73
CA PRO A 205 15.58 8.15 0.48
C PRO A 205 16.27 7.61 -0.78
N THR A 206 16.59 6.32 -0.81
CA THR A 206 17.14 5.69 -2.01
C THR A 206 16.34 4.47 -2.42
N GLY A 207 16.21 4.27 -3.73
CA GLY A 207 15.71 3.02 -4.31
C GLY A 207 16.82 2.12 -4.88
N ALA A 208 18.08 2.54 -4.72
CA ALA A 208 19.24 1.84 -5.30
C ALA A 208 19.69 0.65 -4.43
N TYR A 209 18.79 -0.27 -4.12
CA TYR A 209 19.04 -1.42 -3.24
C TYR A 209 20.09 -2.41 -3.79
N TRP A 210 20.49 -2.29 -5.04
CA TRP A 210 21.62 -3.04 -5.61
C TRP A 210 22.99 -2.54 -5.11
N ASN A 211 23.06 -1.34 -4.53
CA ASN A 211 24.17 -0.85 -3.75
C ASN A 211 24.00 -1.25 -2.27
N PRO A 212 25.07 -1.28 -1.47
CA PRO A 212 24.94 -1.47 -0.03
C PRO A 212 24.05 -0.40 0.60
N THR A 213 22.96 -0.85 1.24
CA THR A 213 21.97 -0.01 1.90
C THR A 213 21.70 -0.47 3.32
N SER A 214 21.19 0.43 4.13
CA SER A 214 20.58 0.11 5.43
C SER A 214 19.20 0.71 5.53
N ILE A 215 18.34 0.11 6.36
CA ILE A 215 17.05 0.70 6.71
C ILE A 215 17.33 1.90 7.63
N LEU A 216 16.95 3.10 7.18
CA LEU A 216 17.01 4.31 7.97
C LEU A 216 15.79 4.41 8.91
N SER A 217 14.61 4.12 8.38
CA SER A 217 13.34 4.05 9.13
C SER A 217 12.38 3.08 8.45
N ASP A 218 11.53 2.45 9.24
CA ASP A 218 10.42 1.63 8.77
C ASP A 218 9.24 1.83 9.73
N ASN A 219 8.24 2.59 9.27
CA ASN A 219 7.01 2.87 9.99
C ASN A 219 5.78 2.39 9.23
N ARG A 220 5.97 1.43 8.32
CA ARG A 220 4.87 0.76 7.62
C ARG A 220 3.99 0.03 8.62
N ILE A 221 2.73 -0.10 8.32
CA ILE A 221 1.76 -0.72 9.23
C ILE A 221 1.71 -2.23 8.95
N PRO A 222 2.11 -3.11 9.90
CA PRO A 222 2.02 -4.55 9.74
C PRO A 222 0.58 -5.03 9.60
N ALA A 223 0.39 -6.25 9.05
CA ALA A 223 -0.92 -6.86 8.95
C ALA A 223 -1.59 -6.99 10.33
N MET A 224 -2.86 -6.64 10.43
CA MET A 224 -3.70 -6.62 11.63
C MET A 224 -3.26 -5.63 12.72
N GLU A 225 -2.28 -4.76 12.42
CA GLU A 225 -1.86 -3.68 13.31
C GLU A 225 -2.45 -2.34 12.86
N SER A 226 -2.46 -1.38 13.78
CA SER A 226 -2.94 -0.03 13.53
C SER A 226 -1.93 1.02 13.96
N ASP A 227 -1.99 2.18 13.32
CA ASP A 227 -1.33 3.40 13.77
C ASP A 227 -2.37 4.49 14.03
N THR A 228 -2.22 5.20 15.15
CA THR A 228 -3.10 6.30 15.55
C THR A 228 -2.30 7.58 15.71
N THR A 229 -2.70 8.61 15.00
CA THR A 229 -2.08 9.94 15.09
C THR A 229 -3.08 10.98 15.55
N ARG A 230 -2.60 11.94 16.36
CA ARG A 230 -3.40 13.00 16.94
C ARG A 230 -2.90 14.36 16.48
N TYR A 231 -3.84 15.23 16.11
CA TYR A 231 -3.57 16.60 15.63
C TYR A 231 -4.41 17.59 16.46
N VAL A 232 -3.85 18.78 16.68
CA VAL A 232 -4.56 19.87 17.35
C VAL A 232 -4.45 21.11 16.48
N PHE A 233 -5.58 21.76 16.24
CA PHE A 233 -5.66 23.00 15.44
C PHE A 233 -6.27 24.14 16.25
N ALA A 234 -5.77 25.37 16.00
CA ALA A 234 -6.29 26.56 16.65
C ALA A 234 -7.60 27.03 16.02
N THR A 235 -8.60 27.38 16.85
CA THR A 235 -9.83 28.05 16.38
C THR A 235 -9.82 29.55 16.66
N THR A 236 -8.64 30.17 16.69
CA THR A 236 -8.47 31.59 16.97
C THR A 236 -9.17 32.41 15.88
N GLY A 237 -10.08 33.31 16.29
CA GLY A 237 -10.83 34.18 15.36
C GLY A 237 -12.08 33.51 14.77
N ILE A 238 -12.37 32.24 15.09
CA ILE A 238 -13.59 31.54 14.69
C ILE A 238 -14.66 31.73 15.76
N THR A 239 -15.89 32.04 15.33
CA THR A 239 -17.03 32.15 16.25
C THR A 239 -17.40 30.78 16.81
N GLU A 240 -17.93 30.75 18.02
CA GLU A 240 -18.24 29.52 18.76
C GLU A 240 -19.20 28.57 18.03
N TYR A 241 -20.04 29.11 17.14
CA TYR A 241 -21.07 28.37 16.41
C TYR A 241 -20.75 28.25 14.91
N SER A 242 -19.51 28.44 14.50
CA SER A 242 -19.14 28.28 13.09
C SER A 242 -18.70 26.85 12.81
N ASP A 243 -19.28 26.25 11.79
CA ASP A 243 -18.89 24.93 11.32
C ASP A 243 -17.42 24.90 10.93
N ILE A 244 -16.78 23.82 11.33
CA ILE A 244 -15.38 23.50 11.01
C ILE A 244 -15.39 22.19 10.22
N THR A 245 -14.74 22.20 9.08
CA THR A 245 -14.61 21.00 8.24
C THR A 245 -13.25 20.36 8.46
N VAL A 246 -13.24 19.09 8.84
CA VAL A 246 -12.06 18.23 8.92
C VAL A 246 -12.06 17.31 7.71
N SER A 247 -11.03 17.36 6.89
CA SER A 247 -10.85 16.50 5.72
C SER A 247 -9.57 15.69 5.90
N VAL A 248 -9.71 14.38 5.85
CA VAL A 248 -8.60 13.44 5.96
C VAL A 248 -8.53 12.61 4.68
N LYS A 249 -7.32 12.44 4.15
CA LYS A 249 -7.06 11.66 2.95
C LYS A 249 -5.88 10.73 3.18
N LEU A 250 -6.00 9.50 2.74
CA LEU A 250 -4.94 8.53 2.72
C LEU A 250 -4.59 8.22 1.26
N LEU A 251 -3.37 8.52 0.86
CA LEU A 251 -2.89 8.40 -0.51
C LEU A 251 -1.82 7.32 -0.60
N PHE A 252 -1.83 6.56 -1.68
CA PHE A 252 -0.73 5.67 -2.04
C PHE A 252 0.11 6.30 -3.15
N ARG A 253 1.42 6.39 -2.92
CA ARG A 253 2.41 6.90 -3.86
C ARG A 253 3.35 5.79 -4.28
N ARG A 254 3.47 5.55 -5.58
CA ARG A 254 4.25 4.44 -6.15
C ARG A 254 5.76 4.62 -6.03
N ALA A 255 6.23 5.86 -6.04
CA ALA A 255 7.63 6.22 -5.82
C ALA A 255 7.72 7.64 -5.26
N PHE A 256 8.72 7.90 -4.42
CA PHE A 256 8.91 9.25 -3.89
C PHE A 256 9.11 10.27 -5.03
N ILE A 257 8.56 11.48 -4.82
CA ILE A 257 8.27 12.43 -5.90
C ILE A 257 9.53 12.92 -6.63
N GLU A 258 10.64 13.07 -5.92
CA GLU A 258 11.92 13.52 -6.49
C GLU A 258 12.43 12.50 -7.53
N LEU A 259 12.29 11.21 -7.25
CA LEU A 259 12.66 10.16 -8.19
C LEU A 259 11.74 10.14 -9.40
N MET A 260 10.42 10.31 -9.19
CA MET A 260 9.47 10.38 -10.30
C MET A 260 9.81 11.52 -11.25
N ILE A 261 10.14 12.71 -10.71
CA ILE A 261 10.56 13.87 -11.50
C ILE A 261 11.87 13.58 -12.25
N GLN A 262 12.87 13.05 -11.54
CA GLN A 262 14.16 12.70 -12.14
C GLN A 262 14.03 11.71 -13.31
N LYS A 263 13.10 10.77 -13.20
CA LYS A 263 12.84 9.73 -14.20
C LYS A 263 11.81 10.13 -15.26
N GLY A 264 11.12 11.26 -15.09
CA GLY A 264 10.02 11.67 -15.93
C GLY A 264 8.80 10.73 -15.85
N TRP A 265 8.62 10.03 -14.73
CA TRP A 265 7.49 9.14 -14.52
C TRP A 265 6.22 9.90 -14.21
N GLN A 266 5.14 9.50 -14.85
CA GLN A 266 3.80 10.01 -14.58
C GLN A 266 3.00 8.92 -13.86
N ALA A 267 3.00 8.99 -12.53
CA ALA A 267 2.26 8.07 -11.68
C ALA A 267 1.59 8.91 -10.56
N PRO A 268 0.36 9.37 -10.77
CA PRO A 268 -0.36 10.16 -9.77
C PRO A 268 -0.57 9.36 -8.49
N ASP A 269 -0.69 10.07 -7.37
CA ASP A 269 -1.08 9.46 -6.11
C ASP A 269 -2.48 8.85 -6.24
N ILE A 270 -2.67 7.65 -5.69
CA ILE A 270 -3.95 6.93 -5.70
C ILE A 270 -4.62 7.15 -4.35
N MET A 271 -5.90 7.59 -4.37
CA MET A 271 -6.70 7.70 -3.16
C MET A 271 -7.03 6.30 -2.65
N MET A 272 -6.53 5.96 -1.45
CA MET A 272 -6.88 4.72 -0.76
C MET A 272 -8.16 4.90 0.04
N GLU A 273 -8.18 5.90 0.92
CA GLU A 273 -9.28 6.21 1.81
C GLU A 273 -9.44 7.72 1.98
N SER A 274 -10.64 8.16 2.32
CA SER A 274 -10.88 9.55 2.72
C SER A 274 -12.11 9.68 3.60
N ASP A 275 -12.06 10.63 4.53
CA ASP A 275 -13.21 10.99 5.36
C ASP A 275 -13.33 12.50 5.50
N THR A 276 -14.55 12.98 5.68
CA THR A 276 -14.82 14.41 5.88
C THR A 276 -15.90 14.58 6.94
N LEU A 277 -15.53 15.23 8.03
CA LEU A 277 -16.40 15.54 9.15
C LEU A 277 -16.69 17.03 9.21
N VAL A 278 -17.91 17.40 9.59
CA VAL A 278 -18.28 18.78 9.92
C VAL A 278 -18.66 18.82 11.39
N ILE A 279 -17.92 19.63 12.14
CA ILE A 279 -18.13 19.82 13.59
C ILE A 279 -18.59 21.27 13.85
N PRO A 280 -19.59 21.47 14.71
CA PRO A 280 -20.11 22.79 15.06
C PRO A 280 -19.17 23.63 15.94
#